data_1efb63fa2ebb09e1d3185ebe59be58d4
#
_entry.id   1efb63fa2ebb09e1d3185ebe59be58d4
#
_cell.length_a   1.000
_cell.length_b   1.000
_cell.length_c   1.000
_cell.angle_alpha   90.00
_cell.angle_beta   90.00
_cell.angle_gamma   90.00
#
_symmetry.space_group_name_H-M   'P 1'
#
loop_
_entity.id
_entity.type
_entity.pdbx_description
1 polymer ?
#
loop_
_entity_poly.entity_id
_entity_poly.type
_entity_poly.pdbx_seq_one_letter_code
_entity_poly.pdbx_strand_id
1 'polypeptide(L)'
;EKLAAIDGVSSVAWLDDSLDVTVPLQMQDTATVESYYKDGCALFTVTVEDEKRLEAVAAVRELIGEDNALEGAAVSTAVATNSTVTEVAKIAAIAVVYVLFILILTTDSWAEPLLVLTGLGAAILLNNGTNLIFGTISFVTNAAGSILQLAVSLDYSVFLIHRFAECRAENPDASPEECMVDALG
;
A
#
# COMPACT_ATOMS: atom_id res chain seq x y z
N GLU A 1 -13.33 -25.88 -11.18
CA GLU A 1 -14.36 -25.62 -10.15
C GLU A 1 -13.79 -24.89 -8.93
N LYS A 2 -12.68 -25.35 -8.33
CA LYS A 2 -12.10 -24.69 -7.13
C LYS A 2 -11.60 -23.29 -7.43
N LEU A 3 -10.96 -23.04 -8.57
CA LEU A 3 -10.50 -21.72 -8.98
C LEU A 3 -11.66 -20.75 -9.22
N ALA A 4 -12.74 -21.21 -9.84
CA ALA A 4 -13.94 -20.41 -10.08
C ALA A 4 -14.75 -20.08 -8.81
N ALA A 5 -14.49 -20.76 -7.70
CA ALA A 5 -15.12 -20.51 -6.41
C ALA A 5 -14.41 -19.46 -5.55
N ILE A 6 -13.25 -18.97 -6.01
CA ILE A 6 -12.48 -17.94 -5.30
C ILE A 6 -13.18 -16.59 -5.50
N ASP A 7 -13.38 -15.86 -4.41
CA ASP A 7 -13.94 -14.50 -4.46
C ASP A 7 -13.00 -13.56 -5.23
N GLY A 8 -13.56 -12.77 -6.15
CA GLY A 8 -12.80 -11.92 -7.06
C GLY A 8 -12.32 -12.59 -8.34
N VAL A 9 -12.61 -13.88 -8.57
CA VAL A 9 -12.41 -14.54 -9.85
C VAL A 9 -13.67 -14.41 -10.71
N SER A 10 -13.55 -13.71 -11.85
CA SER A 10 -14.66 -13.49 -12.77
C SER A 10 -14.87 -14.65 -13.73
N SER A 11 -13.80 -15.26 -14.23
CA SER A 11 -13.85 -16.41 -15.13
C SER A 11 -12.57 -17.23 -15.08
N VAL A 12 -12.71 -18.50 -15.38
CA VAL A 12 -11.59 -19.43 -15.54
C VAL A 12 -11.78 -20.12 -16.88
N ALA A 13 -10.85 -19.92 -17.80
CA ALA A 13 -10.85 -20.57 -19.10
C ALA A 13 -9.84 -21.73 -19.14
N TRP A 14 -10.24 -22.81 -19.72
CA TRP A 14 -9.47 -24.03 -19.89
C TRP A 14 -9.70 -24.60 -21.29
N LEU A 15 -9.08 -25.71 -21.62
CA LEU A 15 -9.13 -26.41 -22.91
C LEU A 15 -10.57 -26.72 -23.39
N ASP A 16 -11.48 -27.02 -22.47
CA ASP A 16 -12.89 -27.35 -22.77
C ASP A 16 -13.71 -26.14 -23.28
N ASP A 17 -13.29 -24.92 -22.93
CA ASP A 17 -13.90 -23.71 -23.48
C ASP A 17 -13.48 -23.39 -24.91
N SER A 18 -12.40 -24.01 -25.41
CA SER A 18 -11.83 -23.76 -26.72
C SER A 18 -12.01 -24.90 -27.70
N LEU A 19 -12.42 -26.07 -27.24
CA LEU A 19 -12.57 -27.28 -28.03
C LEU A 19 -14.00 -27.83 -27.95
N ASP A 20 -14.40 -28.55 -29.01
CA ASP A 20 -15.64 -29.33 -28.99
C ASP A 20 -15.45 -30.60 -28.17
N VAL A 21 -16.01 -30.64 -26.96
CA VAL A 21 -15.91 -31.77 -26.03
C VAL A 21 -16.55 -33.06 -26.57
N THR A 22 -17.31 -32.98 -27.63
CA THR A 22 -17.92 -34.19 -28.29
C THR A 22 -16.95 -34.91 -29.23
N VAL A 23 -15.84 -34.27 -29.62
CA VAL A 23 -14.81 -34.82 -30.51
C VAL A 23 -13.63 -35.36 -29.66
N PRO A 24 -13.18 -36.61 -29.92
CA PRO A 24 -12.01 -37.16 -29.22
C PRO A 24 -10.77 -36.29 -29.38
N LEU A 25 -9.96 -36.18 -28.30
CA LEU A 25 -8.78 -35.31 -28.24
C LEU A 25 -7.79 -35.55 -29.40
N GLN A 26 -7.67 -36.79 -29.87
CA GLN A 26 -6.79 -37.17 -30.97
C GLN A 26 -7.25 -36.65 -32.35
N MET A 27 -8.52 -36.21 -32.46
CA MET A 27 -9.10 -35.64 -33.68
C MET A 27 -9.20 -34.11 -33.63
N GLN A 28 -8.82 -33.52 -32.48
CA GLN A 28 -8.79 -32.08 -32.28
C GLN A 28 -7.53 -31.48 -32.92
N ASP A 29 -7.53 -30.16 -33.11
CA ASP A 29 -6.35 -29.43 -33.59
C ASP A 29 -5.21 -29.51 -32.54
N THR A 30 -4.11 -30.13 -32.94
CA THR A 30 -2.96 -30.37 -32.07
C THR A 30 -2.37 -29.08 -31.56
N ALA A 31 -2.36 -28.00 -32.35
CA ALA A 31 -1.81 -26.71 -31.93
C ALA A 31 -2.65 -26.08 -30.81
N THR A 32 -3.95 -26.21 -30.88
CA THR A 32 -4.87 -25.75 -29.84
C THR A 32 -4.71 -26.58 -28.56
N VAL A 33 -4.62 -27.89 -28.67
CA VAL A 33 -4.39 -28.75 -27.48
C VAL A 33 -3.07 -28.45 -26.83
N GLU A 34 -1.98 -28.31 -27.59
CA GLU A 34 -0.63 -28.01 -27.04
C GLU A 34 -0.54 -26.62 -26.42
N SER A 35 -1.40 -25.67 -26.78
CA SER A 35 -1.43 -24.35 -26.16
C SER A 35 -1.96 -24.38 -24.72
N TYR A 36 -2.79 -25.36 -24.37
CA TYR A 36 -3.37 -25.50 -23.02
C TYR A 36 -2.79 -26.67 -22.23
N TYR A 37 -2.29 -27.70 -22.92
CA TYR A 37 -1.73 -28.89 -22.27
C TYR A 37 -0.53 -29.41 -23.03
N LYS A 38 0.66 -29.31 -22.43
CA LYS A 38 1.93 -29.77 -22.99
C LYS A 38 2.86 -30.26 -21.90
N ASP A 39 3.58 -31.36 -22.18
CA ASP A 39 4.61 -31.95 -21.30
C ASP A 39 4.13 -32.21 -19.86
N GLY A 40 2.87 -32.58 -19.70
CA GLY A 40 2.27 -32.83 -18.38
C GLY A 40 1.83 -31.56 -17.64
N CYS A 41 1.98 -30.40 -18.24
CA CYS A 41 1.57 -29.12 -17.68
C CYS A 41 0.24 -28.66 -18.28
N ALA A 42 -0.64 -28.13 -17.43
CA ALA A 42 -1.94 -27.57 -17.82
C ALA A 42 -1.95 -26.06 -17.62
N LEU A 43 -2.41 -25.32 -18.64
CA LEU A 43 -2.56 -23.86 -18.59
C LEU A 43 -4.02 -23.48 -18.33
N PHE A 44 -4.26 -22.77 -17.25
CA PHE A 44 -5.55 -22.15 -16.94
C PHE A 44 -5.41 -20.63 -17.05
N THR A 45 -6.36 -20.00 -17.74
CA THR A 45 -6.45 -18.54 -17.79
C THR A 45 -7.51 -18.10 -16.79
N VAL A 46 -7.08 -17.35 -15.78
CA VAL A 46 -7.97 -16.85 -14.72
C VAL A 46 -8.11 -15.34 -14.87
N THR A 47 -9.34 -14.87 -15.03
CA THR A 47 -9.68 -13.45 -15.04
C THR A 47 -10.12 -13.03 -13.64
N VAL A 48 -9.52 -11.96 -13.10
CA VAL A 48 -9.82 -11.46 -11.78
C VAL A 48 -10.38 -10.04 -11.83
N GLU A 49 -11.26 -9.70 -10.89
CA GLU A 49 -11.80 -8.36 -10.70
C GLU A 49 -10.72 -7.41 -10.16
N ASP A 50 -10.66 -6.20 -10.71
CA ASP A 50 -9.66 -5.21 -10.33
C ASP A 50 -9.70 -4.83 -8.84
N GLU A 51 -10.89 -4.73 -8.27
CA GLU A 51 -11.09 -4.35 -6.87
C GLU A 51 -10.61 -5.41 -5.89
N LYS A 52 -10.73 -6.69 -6.25
CA LYS A 52 -10.36 -7.85 -5.42
C LYS A 52 -9.07 -8.53 -5.86
N ARG A 53 -8.31 -7.91 -6.75
CA ARG A 53 -7.12 -8.50 -7.39
C ARG A 53 -6.11 -9.06 -6.39
N LEU A 54 -5.82 -8.32 -5.32
CA LEU A 54 -4.83 -8.74 -4.32
C LEU A 54 -5.26 -10.01 -3.61
N GLU A 55 -6.52 -10.06 -3.17
CA GLU A 55 -7.10 -11.19 -2.43
C GLU A 55 -7.24 -12.40 -3.34
N ALA A 56 -7.75 -12.20 -4.57
CA ALA A 56 -7.91 -13.26 -5.57
C ALA A 56 -6.56 -13.89 -5.94
N VAL A 57 -5.52 -13.09 -6.24
CA VAL A 57 -4.19 -13.59 -6.57
C VAL A 57 -3.58 -14.37 -5.39
N ALA A 58 -3.74 -13.88 -4.16
CA ALA A 58 -3.26 -14.58 -2.96
C ALA A 58 -3.97 -15.93 -2.77
N ALA A 59 -5.30 -15.96 -2.92
CA ALA A 59 -6.09 -17.18 -2.79
C ALA A 59 -5.79 -18.20 -3.91
N VAL A 60 -5.57 -17.73 -5.15
CA VAL A 60 -5.12 -18.59 -6.25
C VAL A 60 -3.75 -19.19 -5.92
N ARG A 61 -2.79 -18.39 -5.43
CA ARG A 61 -1.46 -18.87 -5.03
C ARG A 61 -1.54 -19.92 -3.93
N GLU A 62 -2.35 -19.69 -2.91
CA GLU A 62 -2.58 -20.67 -1.83
C GLU A 62 -3.17 -21.99 -2.34
N LEU A 63 -4.11 -21.91 -3.31
CA LEU A 63 -4.75 -23.08 -3.88
C LEU A 63 -3.82 -23.93 -4.74
N ILE A 64 -2.97 -23.29 -5.58
CA ILE A 64 -2.08 -23.99 -6.50
C ILE A 64 -0.73 -24.37 -5.88
N GLY A 65 -0.35 -23.76 -4.76
CA GLY A 65 0.95 -23.95 -4.11
C GLY A 65 2.12 -23.27 -4.82
N GLU A 66 3.30 -23.34 -4.22
CA GLU A 66 4.51 -22.68 -4.72
C GLU A 66 5.16 -23.41 -5.91
N ASP A 67 4.85 -24.71 -6.09
CA ASP A 67 5.44 -25.54 -7.14
C ASP A 67 4.84 -25.26 -8.53
N ASN A 68 3.71 -24.56 -8.59
CA ASN A 68 3.04 -24.22 -9.85
C ASN A 68 3.30 -22.77 -10.24
N ALA A 69 3.53 -22.54 -11.53
CA ALA A 69 3.71 -21.20 -12.07
C ALA A 69 2.41 -20.39 -11.99
N LEU A 70 2.53 -19.14 -11.57
CA LEU A 70 1.45 -18.16 -11.57
C LEU A 70 2.01 -16.86 -12.13
N GLU A 71 1.53 -16.48 -13.33
CA GLU A 71 2.03 -15.33 -14.07
C GLU A 71 0.89 -14.52 -14.66
N GLY A 72 1.17 -13.30 -15.05
CA GLY A 72 0.24 -12.40 -15.71
C GLY A 72 0.20 -10.99 -15.10
N ALA A 73 -0.50 -10.08 -15.79
CA ALA A 73 -0.60 -8.68 -15.38
C ALA A 73 -1.21 -8.50 -13.97
N ALA A 74 -2.22 -9.31 -13.64
CA ALA A 74 -2.84 -9.28 -12.32
C ALA A 74 -1.85 -9.65 -11.20
N VAL A 75 -1.04 -10.67 -11.45
CA VAL A 75 -0.02 -11.15 -10.49
C VAL A 75 1.08 -10.11 -10.32
N SER A 76 1.63 -9.58 -11.44
CA SER A 76 2.68 -8.55 -11.40
C SER A 76 2.22 -7.32 -10.64
N THR A 77 0.98 -6.87 -10.88
CA THR A 77 0.40 -5.72 -10.18
C THR A 77 0.18 -6.03 -8.70
N ALA A 78 -0.32 -7.21 -8.36
CA ALA A 78 -0.52 -7.62 -6.96
C ALA A 78 0.80 -7.68 -6.18
N VAL A 79 1.84 -8.28 -6.78
CA VAL A 79 3.18 -8.36 -6.17
C VAL A 79 3.79 -6.96 -6.01
N ALA A 80 3.73 -6.13 -7.05
CA ALA A 80 4.24 -4.76 -6.99
C ALA A 80 3.53 -3.92 -5.91
N THR A 81 2.19 -4.03 -5.83
CA THR A 81 1.40 -3.32 -4.81
C THR A 81 1.79 -3.76 -3.40
N ASN A 82 1.84 -5.07 -3.14
CA ASN A 82 2.18 -5.60 -1.83
C ASN A 82 3.62 -5.25 -1.40
N SER A 83 4.58 -5.34 -2.33
CA SER A 83 5.97 -4.94 -2.09
C SER A 83 6.06 -3.45 -1.77
N THR A 84 5.42 -2.60 -2.56
CA THR A 84 5.42 -1.15 -2.35
C THR A 84 4.83 -0.77 -0.99
N VAL A 85 3.69 -1.34 -0.61
CA VAL A 85 3.06 -1.08 0.70
C VAL A 85 3.99 -1.48 1.84
N THR A 86 4.61 -2.66 1.73
CA THR A 86 5.54 -3.17 2.75
C THR A 86 6.81 -2.32 2.85
N GLU A 87 7.37 -1.91 1.73
CA GLU A 87 8.57 -1.07 1.68
C GLU A 87 8.29 0.34 2.23
N VAL A 88 7.19 0.95 1.83
CA VAL A 88 6.76 2.26 2.35
C VAL A 88 6.56 2.22 3.86
N ALA A 89 5.93 1.18 4.39
CA ALA A 89 5.73 1.02 5.83
C ALA A 89 7.07 0.89 6.58
N LYS A 90 8.04 0.14 6.04
CA LYS A 90 9.39 0.00 6.62
C LYS A 90 10.14 1.33 6.60
N ILE A 91 10.12 2.03 5.46
CA ILE A 91 10.77 3.34 5.32
C ILE A 91 10.16 4.35 6.28
N ALA A 92 8.83 4.40 6.39
CA ALA A 92 8.12 5.28 7.30
C ALA A 92 8.50 5.00 8.78
N ALA A 93 8.58 3.73 9.17
CA ALA A 93 9.00 3.36 10.52
C ALA A 93 10.43 3.82 10.83
N ILE A 94 11.37 3.62 9.90
CA ILE A 94 12.76 4.07 10.03
C ILE A 94 12.81 5.60 10.11
N ALA A 95 12.06 6.29 9.27
CA ALA A 95 12.00 7.75 9.26
C ALA A 95 11.48 8.30 10.59
N VAL A 96 10.41 7.73 11.14
CA VAL A 96 9.87 8.14 12.47
C VAL A 96 10.91 7.96 13.56
N VAL A 97 11.61 6.83 13.60
CA VAL A 97 12.68 6.59 14.59
C VAL A 97 13.81 7.60 14.44
N TYR A 98 14.24 7.88 13.22
CA TYR A 98 15.31 8.85 12.94
C TYR A 98 14.93 10.26 13.37
N VAL A 99 13.70 10.68 13.06
CA VAL A 99 13.18 11.98 13.46
C VAL A 99 13.07 12.09 14.98
N LEU A 100 12.56 11.06 15.62
CA LEU A 100 12.47 11.02 17.08
C LEU A 100 13.86 11.17 17.72
N PHE A 101 14.86 10.51 17.14
CA PHE A 101 16.25 10.65 17.57
C PHE A 101 16.77 12.09 17.44
N ILE A 102 16.52 12.74 16.29
CA ILE A 102 16.90 14.15 16.07
C ILE A 102 16.16 15.06 17.04
N LEU A 103 14.86 14.89 17.22
CA LEU A 103 14.06 15.70 18.16
C LEU A 103 14.60 15.59 19.59
N ILE A 104 14.93 14.39 20.06
CA ILE A 104 15.52 14.20 21.39
C ILE A 104 16.87 14.90 21.54
N LEU A 105 17.66 14.99 20.46
CA LEU A 105 18.95 15.67 20.49
C LEU A 105 18.84 17.20 20.43
N THR A 106 17.78 17.71 19.79
CA THR A 106 17.64 19.16 19.53
C THR A 106 16.71 19.85 20.50
N THR A 107 15.90 19.11 21.27
CA THR A 107 14.93 19.69 22.20
C THR A 107 15.37 19.47 23.65
N ASP A 108 15.18 20.49 24.44
CA ASP A 108 15.46 20.47 25.89
C ASP A 108 14.30 19.88 26.72
N SER A 109 13.19 19.57 26.08
CA SER A 109 11.97 19.08 26.75
C SER A 109 11.47 17.74 26.16
N TRP A 110 11.21 16.78 27.02
CA TRP A 110 10.62 15.48 26.65
C TRP A 110 9.18 15.58 26.12
N ALA A 111 8.49 16.70 26.39
CA ALA A 111 7.11 16.90 25.92
C ALA A 111 7.03 17.22 24.43
N GLU A 112 8.03 17.87 23.85
CA GLU A 112 8.03 18.31 22.45
C GLU A 112 8.01 17.15 21.47
N PRO A 113 8.87 16.11 21.56
CA PRO A 113 8.78 14.95 20.71
C PRO A 113 7.42 14.25 20.76
N LEU A 114 6.80 14.20 21.95
CA LEU A 114 5.49 13.59 22.13
C LEU A 114 4.38 14.38 21.43
N LEU A 115 4.44 15.70 21.48
CA LEU A 115 3.50 16.60 20.79
C LEU A 115 3.63 16.44 19.27
N VAL A 116 4.85 16.43 18.73
CA VAL A 116 5.09 16.21 17.29
C VAL A 116 4.54 14.88 16.84
N LEU A 117 4.84 13.78 17.55
CA LEU A 117 4.34 12.45 17.23
C LEU A 117 2.81 12.36 17.29
N THR A 118 2.19 13.02 18.27
CA THR A 118 0.73 13.05 18.38
C THR A 118 0.10 13.81 17.21
N GLY A 119 0.65 14.97 16.84
CA GLY A 119 0.24 15.76 15.70
C GLY A 119 0.39 15.00 14.38
N LEU A 120 1.52 14.32 14.20
CA LEU A 120 1.80 13.48 13.04
C LEU A 120 0.83 12.31 12.94
N GLY A 121 0.56 11.63 14.06
CA GLY A 121 -0.43 10.56 14.13
C GLY A 121 -1.82 11.03 13.74
N ALA A 122 -2.26 12.19 14.27
CA ALA A 122 -3.54 12.78 13.88
C ALA A 122 -3.60 13.14 12.40
N ALA A 123 -2.55 13.72 11.82
CA ALA A 123 -2.46 14.05 10.40
C ALA A 123 -2.57 12.80 9.51
N ILE A 124 -1.89 11.71 9.86
CA ILE A 124 -1.97 10.42 9.13
C ILE A 124 -3.39 9.84 9.22
N LEU A 125 -4.02 9.87 10.38
CA LEU A 125 -5.40 9.39 10.56
C LEU A 125 -6.39 10.21 9.72
N LEU A 126 -6.24 11.53 9.69
CA LEU A 126 -7.08 12.41 8.88
C LEU A 126 -6.87 12.16 7.38
N ASN A 127 -5.64 11.97 6.93
CA ASN A 127 -5.33 11.67 5.54
C ASN A 127 -5.95 10.33 5.10
N ASN A 128 -5.77 9.28 5.88
CA ASN A 128 -6.38 7.99 5.59
C ASN A 128 -7.92 8.04 5.66
N GLY A 129 -8.49 8.80 6.61
CA GLY A 129 -9.92 8.99 6.73
C GLY A 129 -10.52 9.72 5.52
N THR A 130 -9.85 10.76 5.02
CA THR A 130 -10.30 11.47 3.80
C THR A 130 -10.16 10.62 2.55
N ASN A 131 -9.16 9.75 2.46
CA ASN A 131 -9.01 8.83 1.34
C ASN A 131 -10.21 7.87 1.20
N LEU A 132 -10.83 7.46 2.31
CA LEU A 132 -12.05 6.63 2.29
C LEU A 132 -13.24 7.34 1.62
N ILE A 133 -13.31 8.67 1.66
CA ILE A 133 -14.39 9.46 1.04
C ILE A 133 -14.25 9.45 -0.49
N PHE A 134 -13.03 9.39 -1.00
CA PHE A 134 -12.76 9.40 -2.45
C PHE A 134 -12.91 8.02 -3.13
N GLY A 135 -13.19 6.96 -2.37
CA GLY A 135 -13.33 5.60 -2.89
C GLY A 135 -11.99 4.94 -3.24
N THR A 136 -11.89 4.32 -4.42
CA THR A 136 -10.68 3.61 -4.84
C THR A 136 -9.57 4.59 -5.26
N ILE A 137 -8.50 4.63 -4.51
CA ILE A 137 -7.30 5.43 -4.83
C ILE A 137 -6.18 4.49 -5.28
N SER A 138 -5.45 4.90 -6.34
CA SER A 138 -4.27 4.15 -6.78
C SER A 138 -3.28 3.97 -5.63
N PHE A 139 -2.72 2.76 -5.49
CA PHE A 139 -1.72 2.46 -4.46
C PHE A 139 -0.49 3.37 -4.54
N VAL A 140 -0.09 3.78 -5.76
CA VAL A 140 1.01 4.73 -5.96
C VAL A 140 0.69 6.09 -5.37
N THR A 141 -0.53 6.59 -5.61
CA THR A 141 -1.00 7.87 -5.06
C THR A 141 -1.08 7.82 -3.53
N ASN A 142 -1.59 6.74 -2.96
CA ASN A 142 -1.67 6.55 -1.51
C ASN A 142 -0.28 6.48 -0.86
N ALA A 143 0.66 5.75 -1.47
CA ALA A 143 2.04 5.65 -0.99
C ALA A 143 2.76 7.00 -1.07
N ALA A 144 2.70 7.69 -2.20
CA ALA A 144 3.29 9.00 -2.39
C ALA A 144 2.68 10.05 -1.45
N GLY A 145 1.36 10.04 -1.29
CA GLY A 145 0.64 10.93 -0.38
C GLY A 145 1.05 10.72 1.07
N SER A 146 1.20 9.48 1.51
CA SER A 146 1.63 9.15 2.88
C SER A 146 3.06 9.63 3.17
N ILE A 147 3.99 9.45 2.22
CA ILE A 147 5.38 9.92 2.36
C ILE A 147 5.42 11.44 2.42
N LEU A 148 4.72 12.11 1.50
CA LEU A 148 4.66 13.56 1.43
C LEU A 148 4.02 14.14 2.71
N GLN A 149 2.93 13.55 3.18
CA GLN A 149 2.28 13.93 4.42
C GLN A 149 3.22 13.83 5.62
N LEU A 150 3.98 12.73 5.72
CA LEU A 150 4.97 12.53 6.79
C LEU A 150 6.02 13.64 6.76
N ALA A 151 6.63 13.90 5.60
CA ALA A 151 7.69 14.89 5.43
C ALA A 151 7.20 16.31 5.76
N VAL A 152 6.10 16.74 5.13
CA VAL A 152 5.58 18.10 5.27
C VAL A 152 5.06 18.35 6.69
N SER A 153 4.30 17.43 7.27
CA SER A 153 3.77 17.60 8.64
C SER A 153 4.89 17.68 9.68
N LEU A 154 5.98 16.96 9.44
CA LEU A 154 7.14 16.97 10.32
C LEU A 154 7.88 18.31 10.24
N ASP A 155 8.17 18.77 9.04
CA ASP A 155 8.88 20.05 8.83
C ASP A 155 8.11 21.21 9.47
N TYR A 156 6.80 21.29 9.24
CA TYR A 156 5.97 22.33 9.84
C TYR A 156 5.90 22.22 11.36
N SER A 157 5.81 21.01 11.91
CA SER A 157 5.76 20.80 13.36
C SER A 157 7.07 21.25 14.05
N VAL A 158 8.21 20.87 13.47
CA VAL A 158 9.54 21.26 14.00
C VAL A 158 9.74 22.77 13.91
N PHE A 159 9.38 23.37 12.77
CA PHE A 159 9.48 24.82 12.59
C PHE A 159 8.62 25.58 13.60
N LEU A 160 7.37 25.17 13.78
CA LEU A 160 6.44 25.81 14.72
C LEU A 160 6.94 25.73 16.16
N ILE A 161 7.43 24.57 16.60
CA ILE A 161 7.98 24.39 17.95
C ILE A 161 9.22 25.26 18.15
N HIS A 162 10.10 25.29 17.15
CA HIS A 162 11.32 26.11 17.22
C HIS A 162 10.99 27.58 17.33
N ARG A 163 10.05 28.08 16.51
CA ARG A 163 9.60 29.47 16.56
C ARG A 163 8.90 29.81 17.87
N PHE A 164 8.10 28.90 18.41
CA PHE A 164 7.50 29.06 19.72
C PHE A 164 8.55 29.14 20.83
N ALA A 165 9.56 28.27 20.83
CA ALA A 165 10.64 28.24 21.79
C ALA A 165 11.47 29.53 21.72
N GLU A 166 11.75 30.04 20.51
CA GLU A 166 12.43 31.31 20.31
C GLU A 166 11.66 32.48 20.90
N CYS A 167 10.36 32.60 20.61
CA CYS A 167 9.50 33.63 21.19
C CYS A 167 9.50 33.58 22.75
N ARG A 168 9.42 32.39 23.33
CA ARG A 168 9.47 32.20 24.76
C ARG A 168 10.81 32.59 25.37
N ALA A 169 11.92 32.41 24.65
CA ALA A 169 13.25 32.80 25.08
C ALA A 169 13.46 34.32 25.00
N GLU A 170 12.94 34.95 23.95
CA GLU A 170 13.04 36.40 23.75
C GLU A 170 12.10 37.18 24.65
N ASN A 171 10.90 36.64 24.95
CA ASN A 171 9.87 37.29 25.77
C ASN A 171 9.42 36.37 26.94
N PRO A 172 10.18 36.28 28.01
CA PRO A 172 9.85 35.39 29.15
C PRO A 172 8.50 35.70 29.81
N ASP A 173 8.06 36.96 29.76
CA ASP A 173 6.80 37.42 30.32
C ASP A 173 5.57 37.27 29.41
N ALA A 174 5.78 36.94 28.14
CA ALA A 174 4.68 36.70 27.19
C ALA A 174 3.90 35.44 27.55
N SER A 175 2.58 35.47 27.34
CA SER A 175 1.77 34.28 27.54
C SER A 175 2.07 33.19 26.47
N PRO A 176 1.87 31.91 26.77
CA PRO A 176 2.01 30.85 25.77
C PRO A 176 1.12 31.07 24.52
N GLU A 177 -0.05 31.68 24.69
CA GLU A 177 -1.00 32.01 23.63
C GLU A 177 -0.43 33.07 22.68
N GLU A 178 0.19 34.13 23.24
CA GLU A 178 0.84 35.18 22.44
C GLU A 178 2.02 34.64 21.65
N CYS A 179 2.87 33.79 22.26
CA CYS A 179 3.97 33.16 21.53
C CYS A 179 3.48 32.19 20.44
N MET A 180 2.36 31.51 20.66
CA MET A 180 1.78 30.64 19.63
C MET A 180 1.23 31.45 18.45
N VAL A 181 0.60 32.60 18.70
CA VAL A 181 0.13 33.52 17.67
C VAL A 181 1.29 34.06 16.84
N ASP A 182 2.40 34.46 17.51
CA ASP A 182 3.60 34.94 16.82
C ASP A 182 4.28 33.82 16.00
N ALA A 183 4.24 32.60 16.48
CA ALA A 183 4.78 31.44 15.74
C ALA A 183 3.95 31.05 14.50
N LEU A 184 2.67 31.38 14.48
CA LEU A 184 1.78 31.09 13.35
C LEU A 184 1.77 32.20 12.28
N GLY A 185 2.39 33.39 12.55
CA GLY A 185 2.46 34.54 11.64
C GLY A 185 1.26 35.43 11.74
#